data_bb75047a91c5d3f7ed3743a563dc44ae
#
_entry.id   bb75047a91c5d3f7ed3743a563dc44ae
#
_cell.length_a   1.000
_cell.length_b   1.000
_cell.length_c   1.000
_cell.angle_alpha   90.00
_cell.angle_beta   90.00
_cell.angle_gamma   90.00
#
_symmetry.space_group_name_H-M   'P 1'
#
loop_
_entity.id
_entity.type
_entity.pdbx_description
1 polymer ?
#
loop_
_entity_poly.entity_id
_entity_poly.type
_entity_poly.pdbx_seq_one_letter_code
_entity_poly.pdbx_strand_id
1 'polypeptide(L)'
;EAQRNLFLQEQPNQEVRKIFIVPVTLNYHFVLEAPDLIDDYLSVKGQDRYIPEQDKYGSWQLLQFLFKFFTKGSNISVSIGRGLDVLGNYLDDDGNSLDSHDRIVNPRDYFVTNHAIAIDKQREDQYTRMLSQRIILEYHRINRVFASHLVAFVAFELWQKHHPKLDLFGLLKLPEEDLE
;
A
#
# COMPACT_ATOMS: atom_id res chain seq x y z
N GLU A 1 -6.65 -18.95 -6.69
CA GLU A 1 -7.58 -19.32 -7.78
C GLU A 1 -7.00 -19.01 -9.18
N ALA A 2 -6.59 -17.77 -9.49
CA ALA A 2 -6.06 -17.39 -10.81
C ALA A 2 -4.86 -18.26 -11.24
N GLN A 3 -3.86 -18.44 -10.39
CA GLN A 3 -2.69 -19.27 -10.69
C GLN A 3 -3.04 -20.75 -10.89
N ARG A 4 -3.97 -21.28 -10.08
CA ARG A 4 -4.47 -22.65 -10.25
C ARG A 4 -5.11 -22.84 -11.62
N ASN A 5 -5.91 -21.88 -12.05
CA ASN A 5 -6.55 -21.94 -13.37
C ASN A 5 -5.52 -21.91 -14.51
N LEU A 6 -4.42 -21.19 -14.35
CA LEU A 6 -3.31 -21.23 -15.31
C LEU A 6 -2.66 -22.63 -15.38
N PHE A 7 -2.44 -23.28 -14.24
CA PHE A 7 -1.91 -24.65 -14.20
C PHE A 7 -2.84 -25.68 -14.81
N LEU A 8 -4.18 -25.47 -14.70
CA LEU A 8 -5.17 -26.35 -15.35
C LEU A 8 -5.22 -26.18 -16.87
N GLN A 9 -4.82 -25.03 -17.39
CA GLN A 9 -4.79 -24.71 -18.82
C GLN A 9 -3.45 -25.06 -19.49
N GLU A 10 -2.51 -25.61 -18.73
CA GLU A 10 -1.17 -25.93 -19.18
C GLU A 10 -1.21 -27.00 -20.29
N GLN A 11 -0.57 -26.73 -21.41
CA GLN A 11 -0.39 -27.69 -22.51
C GLN A 11 1.01 -28.32 -22.48
N PRO A 12 1.19 -29.56 -22.97
CA PRO A 12 2.43 -30.34 -22.83
C PRO A 12 3.64 -29.75 -23.53
N ASN A 13 3.71 -28.61 -24.03
CA ASN A 13 4.88 -27.96 -24.68
C ASN A 13 4.92 -26.44 -24.48
N GLN A 14 4.17 -25.91 -23.52
CA GLN A 14 4.08 -24.49 -23.27
C GLN A 14 4.67 -24.15 -21.92
N GLU A 15 5.49 -23.08 -21.85
CA GLU A 15 5.96 -22.57 -20.56
C GLU A 15 4.78 -22.19 -19.67
N VAL A 16 4.84 -22.67 -18.43
CA VAL A 16 3.81 -22.37 -17.42
C VAL A 16 3.79 -20.89 -17.11
N ARG A 17 2.67 -20.23 -17.35
CA ARG A 17 2.50 -18.84 -16.95
C ARG A 17 2.45 -18.74 -15.43
N LYS A 18 3.38 -17.96 -14.86
CA LYS A 18 3.44 -17.67 -13.43
C LYS A 18 2.92 -16.26 -13.17
N ILE A 19 2.20 -16.08 -12.07
CA ILE A 19 1.78 -14.77 -11.58
C ILE A 19 2.80 -14.33 -10.53
N PHE A 20 3.38 -13.17 -10.74
CA PHE A 20 4.29 -12.52 -9.81
C PHE A 20 3.63 -11.27 -9.21
N ILE A 21 3.90 -11.03 -7.94
CA ILE A 21 3.44 -9.86 -7.21
C ILE A 21 4.68 -9.07 -6.79
N VAL A 22 4.77 -7.83 -7.22
CA VAL A 22 5.88 -6.94 -6.86
C VAL A 22 5.32 -5.80 -6.02
N PRO A 23 5.57 -5.77 -4.71
CA PRO A 23 5.18 -4.66 -3.85
C PRO A 23 5.93 -3.39 -4.24
N VAL A 24 5.20 -2.27 -4.38
CA VAL A 24 5.78 -0.95 -4.70
C VAL A 24 5.22 0.06 -3.71
N THR A 25 6.08 0.88 -3.12
CA THR A 25 5.68 2.01 -2.30
C THR A 25 6.06 3.33 -2.93
N LEU A 26 5.15 4.29 -2.81
CA LEU A 26 5.34 5.67 -3.22
C LEU A 26 5.29 6.55 -1.97
N ASN A 27 6.34 7.33 -1.73
CA ASN A 27 6.42 8.22 -0.57
C ASN A 27 6.64 9.65 -1.04
N TYR A 28 5.90 10.57 -0.44
CA TYR A 28 5.92 12.00 -0.76
C TYR A 28 6.21 12.79 0.50
N HIS A 29 6.86 13.95 0.36
CA HIS A 29 6.96 14.92 1.47
C HIS A 29 5.60 15.53 1.83
N PHE A 30 4.73 15.69 0.85
CA PHE A 30 3.40 16.25 1.00
C PHE A 30 2.39 15.32 0.34
N VAL A 31 1.31 15.02 1.04
CA VAL A 31 0.18 14.30 0.48
C VAL A 31 -0.71 15.33 -0.24
N LEU A 32 -0.61 15.38 -1.57
CA LEU A 32 -1.35 16.34 -2.40
C LEU A 32 -2.86 16.13 -2.34
N GLU A 33 -3.26 14.89 -2.15
CA GLU A 33 -4.65 14.42 -2.07
C GLU A 33 -5.20 14.48 -0.63
N ALA A 34 -4.43 15.01 0.33
CA ALA A 34 -4.86 15.03 1.73
C ALA A 34 -6.22 15.71 1.95
N PRO A 35 -6.53 16.85 1.32
CA PRO A 35 -7.85 17.46 1.46
C PRO A 35 -8.97 16.51 1.01
N ASP A 36 -8.85 15.93 -0.18
CA ASP A 36 -9.87 15.05 -0.75
C ASP A 36 -10.05 13.77 0.09
N LEU A 37 -8.95 13.19 0.58
CA LEU A 37 -8.98 12.02 1.46
C LEU A 37 -9.63 12.33 2.83
N ILE A 38 -9.42 13.53 3.34
CA ILE A 38 -10.06 14.01 4.57
C ILE A 38 -11.55 14.18 4.35
N ASP A 39 -11.95 14.80 3.25
CA ASP A 39 -13.35 15.02 2.89
C ASP A 39 -14.07 13.68 2.70
N ASP A 40 -13.49 12.72 2.00
CA ASP A 40 -14.03 11.38 1.86
C ASP A 40 -14.22 10.68 3.21
N TYR A 41 -13.21 10.77 4.08
CA TYR A 41 -13.29 10.18 5.42
C TYR A 41 -14.41 10.80 6.25
N LEU A 42 -14.57 12.13 6.21
CA LEU A 42 -15.62 12.85 6.93
C LEU A 42 -17.01 12.49 6.41
N SER A 43 -17.15 12.38 5.07
CA SER A 43 -18.38 11.95 4.42
C SER A 43 -18.79 10.56 4.89
N VAL A 44 -17.88 9.59 4.86
CA VAL A 44 -18.14 8.21 5.33
C VAL A 44 -18.56 8.17 6.81
N LYS A 45 -18.03 9.07 7.65
CA LYS A 45 -18.40 9.18 9.06
C LYS A 45 -19.65 10.01 9.35
N GLY A 46 -20.32 10.53 8.33
CA GLY A 46 -21.50 11.38 8.48
C GLY A 46 -21.19 12.72 9.13
N GLN A 47 -19.98 13.22 8.94
CA GLN A 47 -19.50 14.51 9.43
C GLN A 47 -19.38 15.55 8.31
N ASP A 48 -20.20 15.43 7.28
CA ASP A 48 -20.19 16.28 6.08
C ASP A 48 -20.27 17.80 6.39
N ARG A 49 -20.85 18.15 7.55
CA ARG A 49 -20.93 19.55 8.02
C ARG A 49 -19.56 20.20 8.25
N TYR A 50 -18.49 19.43 8.27
CA TYR A 50 -17.12 19.92 8.42
C TYR A 50 -16.41 20.08 7.08
N ILE A 51 -17.02 19.63 5.98
CA ILE A 51 -16.48 19.80 4.64
C ILE A 51 -16.77 21.24 4.23
N PRO A 52 -15.77 22.11 4.03
CA PRO A 52 -16.00 23.44 3.47
C PRO A 52 -16.53 23.26 2.05
N GLU A 53 -17.54 24.09 1.67
CA GLU A 53 -17.94 24.17 0.25
C GLU A 53 -16.69 24.48 -0.56
N GLN A 54 -16.17 23.48 -1.26
CA GLN A 54 -15.03 23.66 -2.14
C GLN A 54 -15.47 24.51 -3.32
N ASP A 55 -15.04 25.77 -3.33
CA ASP A 55 -14.96 26.51 -4.57
C ASP A 55 -14.17 25.67 -5.58
N LYS A 56 -14.84 25.24 -6.65
CA LYS A 56 -14.22 24.47 -7.74
C LYS A 56 -12.90 25.13 -8.10
N TYR A 57 -11.81 24.40 -7.91
CA TYR A 57 -10.47 24.88 -8.22
C TYR A 57 -10.46 25.57 -9.59
N GLY A 58 -10.32 26.88 -9.61
CA GLY A 58 -10.21 27.63 -10.86
C GLY A 58 -8.97 27.15 -11.62
N SER A 59 -9.03 27.12 -12.94
CA SER A 59 -7.89 26.72 -13.80
C SER A 59 -6.59 27.45 -13.45
N TRP A 60 -6.68 28.64 -12.88
CA TRP A 60 -5.54 29.43 -12.39
C TRP A 60 -4.92 28.83 -11.11
N GLN A 61 -5.72 28.34 -10.19
CA GLN A 61 -5.23 27.68 -8.96
C GLN A 61 -4.53 26.37 -9.29
N LEU A 62 -5.04 25.63 -10.27
CA LEU A 62 -4.40 24.43 -10.79
C LEU A 62 -3.03 24.77 -11.43
N LEU A 63 -2.95 25.85 -12.19
CA LEU A 63 -1.70 26.28 -12.81
C LEU A 63 -0.67 26.74 -11.77
N GLN A 64 -1.10 27.50 -10.75
CA GLN A 64 -0.24 27.87 -9.62
C GLN A 64 0.25 26.68 -8.83
N PHE A 65 -0.64 25.69 -8.63
CA PHE A 65 -0.31 24.44 -7.96
C PHE A 65 0.77 23.65 -8.74
N LEU A 66 0.55 23.46 -10.04
CA LEU A 66 1.53 22.82 -10.91
C LEU A 66 2.88 23.56 -10.92
N PHE A 67 2.85 24.88 -10.99
CA PHE A 67 4.08 25.68 -10.94
C PHE A 67 4.80 25.53 -9.60
N LYS A 68 4.10 25.57 -8.46
CA LYS A 68 4.68 25.31 -7.13
C LYS A 68 5.21 23.88 -7.01
N PHE A 69 4.53 22.91 -7.59
CA PHE A 69 4.95 21.52 -7.59
C PHE A 69 6.28 21.31 -8.32
N PHE A 70 6.40 21.88 -9.52
CA PHE A 70 7.61 21.75 -10.32
C PHE A 70 8.79 22.60 -9.81
N THR A 71 8.53 23.75 -9.19
CA THR A 71 9.58 24.65 -8.69
C THR A 71 10.10 24.31 -7.30
N LYS A 72 9.26 23.72 -6.43
CA LYS A 72 9.68 23.36 -5.06
C LYS A 72 10.31 21.97 -4.92
N GLY A 73 10.47 21.22 -6.03
CA GLY A 73 11.18 19.95 -6.03
C GLY A 73 10.60 18.97 -5.01
N SER A 74 9.35 18.53 -5.20
CA SER A 74 8.80 17.48 -4.37
C SER A 74 9.55 16.17 -4.69
N ASN A 75 10.39 15.71 -3.79
CA ASN A 75 11.06 14.44 -3.93
C ASN A 75 10.02 13.33 -3.74
N ILE A 76 9.76 12.62 -4.81
CA ILE A 76 8.96 11.37 -4.78
C ILE A 76 9.95 10.23 -4.63
N SER A 77 9.77 9.40 -3.63
CA SER A 77 10.53 8.17 -3.47
C SER A 77 9.70 6.98 -3.91
N VAL A 78 10.17 6.28 -4.91
CA VAL A 78 9.60 5.00 -5.36
C VAL A 78 10.50 3.90 -4.82
N SER A 79 9.95 2.98 -4.05
CA SER A 79 10.67 1.80 -3.58
C SER A 79 9.99 0.55 -4.11
N ILE A 80 10.78 -0.34 -4.72
CA ILE A 80 10.31 -1.59 -5.31
C ILE A 80 10.81 -2.72 -4.40
N GLY A 81 9.88 -3.56 -3.94
CA GLY A 81 10.18 -4.73 -3.13
C GLY A 81 10.61 -5.94 -3.95
N ARG A 82 10.98 -7.00 -3.26
CA ARG A 82 11.26 -8.29 -3.90
C ARG A 82 10.00 -8.88 -4.50
N GLY A 83 10.13 -9.52 -5.66
CA GLY A 83 9.04 -10.27 -6.27
C GLY A 83 8.57 -11.42 -5.37
N LEU A 84 7.29 -11.69 -5.38
CA LEU A 84 6.64 -12.77 -4.65
C LEU A 84 5.85 -13.62 -5.63
N ASP A 85 5.76 -14.92 -5.35
CA ASP A 85 4.76 -15.78 -5.98
C ASP A 85 3.39 -15.66 -5.28
N VAL A 86 2.39 -16.34 -5.78
CA VAL A 86 1.02 -16.33 -5.22
C VAL A 86 0.89 -16.99 -3.84
N LEU A 87 1.91 -17.68 -3.37
CA LEU A 87 1.98 -18.31 -2.05
C LEU A 87 2.72 -17.42 -1.04
N GLY A 88 3.33 -16.32 -1.50
CA GLY A 88 4.14 -15.42 -0.69
C GLY A 88 5.61 -15.84 -0.57
N ASN A 89 6.08 -16.77 -1.41
CA ASN A 89 7.51 -17.09 -1.50
C ASN A 89 8.23 -16.00 -2.28
N TYR A 90 9.48 -15.71 -1.90
CA TYR A 90 10.32 -14.79 -2.67
C TYR A 90 10.74 -15.41 -4.00
N LEU A 91 11.01 -14.56 -4.97
CA LEU A 91 11.56 -14.97 -6.25
C LEU A 91 13.06 -14.68 -6.29
N ASP A 92 13.81 -15.55 -6.99
CA ASP A 92 15.18 -15.27 -7.43
C ASP A 92 15.17 -14.41 -8.73
N ASP A 93 16.37 -14.10 -9.23
CA ASP A 93 16.54 -13.29 -10.43
C ASP A 93 16.05 -14.02 -11.71
N ASP A 94 15.94 -15.33 -11.68
CA ASP A 94 15.44 -16.16 -12.78
C ASP A 94 13.90 -16.40 -12.69
N GLY A 95 13.25 -15.85 -11.64
CA GLY A 95 11.81 -16.02 -11.40
C GLY A 95 11.41 -17.36 -10.81
N ASN A 96 12.35 -18.07 -10.14
CA ASN A 96 12.03 -19.27 -9.38
C ASN A 96 11.57 -18.89 -7.97
N SER A 97 10.58 -19.61 -7.46
CA SER A 97 10.08 -19.43 -6.09
C SER A 97 11.05 -20.08 -5.08
N LEU A 98 11.36 -19.34 -4.01
CA LEU A 98 12.25 -19.76 -2.93
C LEU A 98 11.46 -19.98 -1.65
N ASP A 99 11.65 -21.12 -0.99
CA ASP A 99 11.08 -21.37 0.34
C ASP A 99 11.79 -20.54 1.43
N SER A 100 11.38 -20.73 2.68
CA SER A 100 11.99 -20.05 3.85
C SER A 100 13.45 -20.40 4.12
N HIS A 101 14.01 -21.38 3.40
CA HIS A 101 15.40 -21.84 3.49
C HIS A 101 16.18 -21.54 2.19
N ASP A 102 15.67 -20.64 1.37
CA ASP A 102 16.23 -20.25 0.06
C ASP A 102 16.38 -21.42 -0.93
N ARG A 103 15.55 -22.47 -0.82
CA ARG A 103 15.53 -23.58 -1.75
C ARG A 103 14.48 -23.35 -2.81
N ILE A 104 14.83 -23.67 -4.07
CA ILE A 104 13.88 -23.59 -5.18
C ILE A 104 12.72 -24.56 -4.96
N VAL A 105 11.51 -24.03 -5.03
CA VAL A 105 10.26 -24.80 -4.94
C VAL A 105 9.38 -24.56 -6.16
N ASN A 106 8.60 -25.57 -6.52
CA ASN A 106 7.64 -25.40 -7.59
C ASN A 106 6.26 -25.04 -6.99
N PRO A 107 5.73 -23.84 -7.23
CA PRO A 107 4.42 -23.43 -6.73
C PRO A 107 3.29 -24.39 -7.11
N ARG A 108 3.42 -25.10 -8.22
CA ARG A 108 2.42 -26.07 -8.68
C ARG A 108 2.17 -27.17 -7.66
N ASP A 109 3.23 -27.64 -6.97
CA ASP A 109 3.13 -28.76 -6.03
C ASP A 109 2.18 -28.46 -4.87
N TYR A 110 2.01 -27.19 -4.53
CA TYR A 110 1.08 -26.73 -3.49
C TYR A 110 -0.39 -26.83 -3.89
N PHE A 111 -0.68 -26.99 -5.18
CA PHE A 111 -2.05 -27.16 -5.69
C PHE A 111 -2.39 -28.61 -6.04
N VAL A 112 -1.42 -29.52 -5.93
CA VAL A 112 -1.61 -30.94 -6.25
C VAL A 112 -2.11 -31.72 -5.05
N THR A 113 -3.10 -32.58 -5.26
CA THR A 113 -3.59 -33.58 -4.30
C THR A 113 -3.86 -34.87 -5.10
N ASN A 114 -3.36 -36.02 -4.66
CA ASN A 114 -3.51 -37.29 -5.36
C ASN A 114 -3.09 -37.22 -6.84
N HIS A 115 -1.95 -36.60 -7.12
CA HIS A 115 -1.36 -36.42 -8.46
C HIS A 115 -2.15 -35.54 -9.44
N ALA A 116 -3.22 -34.84 -8.98
CA ALA A 116 -4.00 -33.92 -9.78
C ALA A 116 -4.13 -32.56 -9.10
N ILE A 117 -4.32 -31.50 -9.92
CA ILE A 117 -4.60 -30.17 -9.38
C ILE A 117 -6.00 -30.19 -8.80
N ALA A 118 -6.11 -29.91 -7.50
CA ALA A 118 -7.36 -29.97 -6.76
C ALA A 118 -7.86 -28.57 -6.36
N ILE A 119 -9.19 -28.43 -6.31
CA ILE A 119 -9.85 -27.26 -5.75
C ILE A 119 -9.99 -27.48 -4.25
N ASP A 120 -9.28 -26.69 -3.46
CA ASP A 120 -9.36 -26.70 -2.00
C ASP A 120 -9.43 -25.25 -1.50
N LYS A 121 -10.66 -24.79 -1.25
CA LYS A 121 -10.92 -23.41 -0.83
C LYS A 121 -10.23 -23.07 0.50
N GLN A 122 -10.21 -23.99 1.45
CA GLN A 122 -9.59 -23.74 2.76
C GLN A 122 -8.09 -23.52 2.62
N ARG A 123 -7.43 -24.31 1.80
CA ARG A 123 -6.00 -24.20 1.48
C ARG A 123 -5.72 -22.90 0.71
N GLU A 124 -6.55 -22.55 -0.27
CA GLU A 124 -6.42 -21.30 -1.03
C GLU A 124 -6.61 -20.06 -0.15
N ASP A 125 -7.55 -20.08 0.79
CA ASP A 125 -7.75 -19.00 1.77
C ASP A 125 -6.51 -18.85 2.68
N GLN A 126 -5.91 -19.96 3.08
CA GLN A 126 -4.68 -19.94 3.88
C GLN A 126 -3.51 -19.31 3.08
N TYR A 127 -3.34 -19.71 1.82
CA TYR A 127 -2.30 -19.13 0.97
C TYR A 127 -2.52 -17.63 0.74
N THR A 128 -3.76 -17.21 0.55
CA THR A 128 -4.09 -15.79 0.42
C THR A 128 -3.71 -14.99 1.68
N ARG A 129 -3.95 -15.55 2.86
CA ARG A 129 -3.54 -14.93 4.14
C ARG A 129 -2.01 -14.84 4.25
N MET A 130 -1.31 -15.91 3.91
CA MET A 130 0.16 -15.94 3.93
C MET A 130 0.74 -14.90 2.97
N LEU A 131 0.23 -14.83 1.75
CA LEU A 131 0.62 -13.83 0.77
C LEU A 131 0.36 -12.41 1.29
N SER A 132 -0.82 -12.14 1.85
CA SER A 132 -1.17 -10.83 2.40
C SER A 132 -0.21 -10.42 3.52
N GLN A 133 0.11 -11.32 4.43
CA GLN A 133 1.08 -11.06 5.50
C GLN A 133 2.47 -10.76 4.92
N ARG A 134 2.90 -11.48 3.89
CA ARG A 134 4.20 -11.25 3.25
C ARG A 134 4.25 -9.91 2.54
N ILE A 135 3.18 -9.51 1.84
CA ILE A 135 3.07 -8.20 1.20
C ILE A 135 3.16 -7.08 2.25
N ILE A 136 2.48 -7.22 3.40
CA ILE A 136 2.55 -6.24 4.49
C ILE A 136 3.98 -6.12 5.02
N LEU A 137 4.66 -7.24 5.26
CA LEU A 137 6.05 -7.23 5.70
C LEU A 137 6.97 -6.55 4.69
N GLU A 138 6.77 -6.80 3.39
CA GLU A 138 7.53 -6.13 2.34
C GLU A 138 7.25 -4.62 2.31
N TYR A 139 6.00 -4.19 2.46
CA TYR A 139 5.68 -2.78 2.57
C TYR A 139 6.40 -2.12 3.75
N HIS A 140 6.41 -2.74 4.93
CA HIS A 140 7.16 -2.22 6.07
C HIS A 140 8.67 -2.14 5.79
N ARG A 141 9.22 -3.11 5.09
CA ARG A 141 10.64 -3.18 4.77
C ARG A 141 11.09 -2.10 3.79
N ILE A 142 10.28 -1.83 2.75
CA ILE A 142 10.63 -0.91 1.67
C ILE A 142 10.08 0.51 1.86
N ASN A 143 9.19 0.71 2.84
CA ASN A 143 8.62 2.02 3.11
C ASN A 143 9.69 3.01 3.56
N ARG A 144 9.64 4.22 3.03
CA ARG A 144 10.54 5.32 3.40
C ARG A 144 9.78 6.37 4.20
N VAL A 145 10.31 6.68 5.37
CA VAL A 145 9.80 7.75 6.22
C VAL A 145 10.70 8.97 6.05
N PHE A 146 10.13 10.09 5.64
CA PHE A 146 10.82 11.36 5.54
C PHE A 146 10.84 12.11 6.88
N ALA A 147 11.77 13.04 7.05
CA ALA A 147 11.85 13.87 8.26
C ALA A 147 10.56 14.66 8.50
N SER A 148 9.89 15.13 7.43
CA SER A 148 8.59 15.80 7.52
C SER A 148 7.50 14.92 8.15
N HIS A 149 7.49 13.62 7.85
CA HIS A 149 6.54 12.67 8.44
C HIS A 149 6.80 12.48 9.94
N LEU A 150 8.08 12.40 10.34
CA LEU A 150 8.45 12.27 11.76
C LEU A 150 8.06 13.53 12.54
N VAL A 151 8.34 14.70 12.00
CA VAL A 151 7.97 15.97 12.64
C VAL A 151 6.46 16.07 12.80
N ALA A 152 5.69 15.79 11.75
CA ALA A 152 4.24 15.82 11.80
C ALA A 152 3.67 14.79 12.80
N PHE A 153 4.23 13.59 12.84
CA PHE A 153 3.83 12.56 13.80
C PHE A 153 4.11 12.98 15.24
N VAL A 154 5.32 13.47 15.53
CA VAL A 154 5.69 13.92 16.88
C VAL A 154 4.85 15.10 17.33
N ALA A 155 4.63 16.09 16.45
CA ALA A 155 3.76 17.23 16.74
C ALA A 155 2.34 16.77 17.07
N PHE A 156 1.77 15.87 16.26
CA PHE A 156 0.44 15.31 16.49
C PHE A 156 0.36 14.57 17.83
N GLU A 157 1.32 13.71 18.16
CA GLU A 157 1.38 12.98 19.45
C GLU A 157 1.45 13.93 20.64
N LEU A 158 2.27 14.99 20.55
CA LEU A 158 2.38 16.01 21.60
C LEU A 158 1.05 16.74 21.80
N TRP A 159 0.41 17.20 20.71
CA TRP A 159 -0.88 17.88 20.78
C TRP A 159 -1.98 16.98 21.34
N GLN A 160 -2.04 15.74 20.88
CA GLN A 160 -3.01 14.77 21.38
C GLN A 160 -2.82 14.51 22.89
N LYS A 161 -1.58 14.48 23.36
CA LYS A 161 -1.29 14.32 24.79
C LYS A 161 -1.77 15.51 25.63
N HIS A 162 -1.67 16.73 25.09
CA HIS A 162 -2.15 17.94 25.75
C HIS A 162 -3.67 18.10 25.63
N HIS A 163 -4.25 17.60 24.57
CA HIS A 163 -5.67 17.69 24.25
C HIS A 163 -6.34 16.33 24.04
N PRO A 164 -6.37 15.43 25.04
CA PRO A 164 -6.78 14.04 24.87
C PRO A 164 -8.26 13.85 24.50
N LYS A 165 -9.07 14.92 24.57
CA LYS A 165 -10.49 14.90 24.21
C LYS A 165 -10.76 15.36 22.78
N LEU A 166 -9.76 15.88 22.09
CA LEU A 166 -9.88 16.33 20.71
C LEU A 166 -9.52 15.19 19.75
N ASP A 167 -10.31 15.07 18.71
CA ASP A 167 -9.95 14.26 17.56
C ASP A 167 -8.99 15.04 16.64
N LEU A 168 -8.53 14.41 15.56
CA LEU A 168 -7.62 15.03 14.60
C LEU A 168 -8.11 16.39 14.11
N PHE A 169 -9.43 16.53 13.84
CA PHE A 169 -10.01 17.77 13.33
C PHE A 169 -10.13 18.85 14.41
N GLY A 170 -10.42 18.44 15.64
CA GLY A 170 -10.39 19.34 16.78
C GLY A 170 -8.99 19.93 17.01
N LEU A 171 -7.95 19.08 16.89
CA LEU A 171 -6.56 19.51 16.98
C LEU A 171 -6.17 20.48 15.87
N LEU A 172 -6.55 20.19 14.61
CA LEU A 172 -6.23 21.05 13.47
C LEU A 172 -6.97 22.40 13.49
N LYS A 173 -8.00 22.56 14.33
CA LYS A 173 -8.74 23.82 14.51
C LYS A 173 -8.24 24.67 15.70
N LEU A 174 -7.26 24.19 16.42
CA LEU A 174 -6.67 25.00 17.48
C LEU A 174 -6.04 26.27 16.91
N PRO A 175 -6.19 27.43 17.59
CA PRO A 175 -5.49 28.65 17.21
C PRO A 175 -3.99 28.45 17.18
N GLU A 176 -3.28 29.16 16.30
CA GLU A 176 -1.80 29.08 16.24
C GLU A 176 -1.14 29.36 17.60
N GLU A 177 -1.75 30.20 18.41
CA GLU A 177 -1.28 30.55 19.77
C GLU A 177 -1.25 29.34 20.73
N ASP A 178 -2.10 28.32 20.48
CA ASP A 178 -2.14 27.09 21.28
C ASP A 178 -1.20 25.99 20.71
N LEU A 179 -0.53 26.29 19.59
CA LEU A 179 0.38 25.36 18.91
C LEU A 179 1.87 25.64 19.20
N GLU A 180 2.18 26.76 19.87
CA GLU A 180 3.52 27.10 20.34
C GLU A 180 3.78 26.51 21.75
#